data_b76ed242894d4d3b65afa1de866d0164
#
_entry.id   b76ed242894d4d3b65afa1de866d0164
#
_cell.length_a   1.000
_cell.length_b   1.000
_cell.length_c   1.000
_cell.angle_alpha   90.00
_cell.angle_beta   90.00
_cell.angle_gamma   90.00
#
_symmetry.space_group_name_H-M   'P 1'
#
loop_
_entity.id
_entity.type
_entity.pdbx_description
1 polymer ?
#
loop_
_entity_poly.entity_id
_entity_poly.type
_entity_poly.pdbx_seq_one_letter_code
_entity_poly.pdbx_strand_id
1 'polypeptide(L)'
;MDPKNQIEIIKQGIDEIIGESDLIEKLKQGKKLTVKVGFDPTAPDLHLGHTVVLRKMRQFQDLGHKVIFLIGDFTGKIGDPSGKNKTRPPLTDEEIKQNATTYAEQVFKVLDEDKTVVDFNSRWGDQMTAADMIKLSAQSTVARMIERDDFSKRYKNNQPISIHEFLYPLMQGQDSVELEADVELGGTDQKFNLLVGRDLQKNQGM
;
A
#
# COMPACT_ATOMS: atom_id res chain seq x y z
N MET A 1 -11.04 7.99 -22.88
CA MET A 1 -11.19 6.57 -23.35
C MET A 1 -12.49 6.02 -22.79
N ASP A 2 -13.20 5.15 -23.55
CA ASP A 2 -14.42 4.50 -23.05
C ASP A 2 -14.12 3.68 -21.79
N PRO A 3 -14.97 3.74 -20.74
CA PRO A 3 -14.81 2.97 -19.51
C PRO A 3 -14.62 1.47 -19.69
N LYS A 4 -15.30 0.87 -20.69
CA LYS A 4 -15.12 -0.56 -21.00
C LYS A 4 -13.71 -0.87 -21.48
N ASN A 5 -13.16 -0.04 -22.34
CA ASN A 5 -11.80 -0.23 -22.83
C ASN A 5 -10.76 0.01 -21.72
N GLN A 6 -11.03 0.93 -20.80
CA GLN A 6 -10.16 1.14 -19.65
C GLN A 6 -10.11 -0.09 -18.76
N ILE A 7 -11.27 -0.68 -18.41
CA ILE A 7 -11.32 -1.87 -17.56
C ILE A 7 -10.62 -3.07 -18.18
N GLU A 8 -10.73 -3.26 -19.50
CA GLU A 8 -10.03 -4.32 -20.22
C GLU A 8 -8.50 -4.18 -20.10
N ILE A 9 -7.98 -2.95 -20.23
CA ILE A 9 -6.56 -2.66 -20.05
C ILE A 9 -6.14 -2.89 -18.59
N ILE A 10 -6.94 -2.42 -17.63
CA ILE A 10 -6.67 -2.57 -16.21
C ILE A 10 -6.61 -4.06 -15.82
N LYS A 11 -7.47 -4.89 -16.39
CA LYS A 11 -7.52 -6.35 -16.09
C LYS A 11 -6.35 -7.14 -16.66
N GLN A 12 -5.62 -6.61 -17.61
CA GLN A 12 -4.48 -7.31 -18.19
C GLN A 12 -3.36 -7.50 -17.18
N GLY A 13 -2.93 -8.74 -16.96
CA GLY A 13 -1.77 -9.06 -16.11
C GLY A 13 -1.97 -8.82 -14.61
N ILE A 14 -3.21 -8.88 -14.14
CA ILE A 14 -3.56 -8.91 -12.72
C ILE A 14 -4.11 -10.28 -12.33
N ASP A 15 -3.95 -10.64 -11.08
CA ASP A 15 -4.47 -11.87 -10.52
C ASP A 15 -5.92 -11.69 -10.05
N GLU A 16 -6.22 -10.60 -9.35
CA GLU A 16 -7.53 -10.34 -8.75
C GLU A 16 -7.85 -8.84 -8.72
N ILE A 17 -9.12 -8.48 -8.92
CA ILE A 17 -9.68 -7.16 -8.59
C ILE A 17 -10.75 -7.34 -7.52
N ILE A 18 -10.61 -6.63 -6.41
CA ILE A 18 -11.61 -6.57 -5.36
C ILE A 18 -12.35 -5.23 -5.47
N GLY A 19 -13.69 -5.26 -5.61
CA GLY A 19 -14.50 -4.06 -5.85
C GLY A 19 -14.51 -3.62 -7.32
N GLU A 20 -14.48 -4.56 -8.26
CA GLU A 20 -14.53 -4.26 -9.70
C GLU A 20 -15.77 -3.44 -10.07
N SER A 21 -16.92 -3.70 -9.46
CA SER A 21 -18.16 -2.94 -9.69
C SER A 21 -17.99 -1.45 -9.36
N ASP A 22 -17.35 -1.15 -8.24
CA ASP A 22 -17.12 0.22 -7.76
C ASP A 22 -16.12 0.94 -8.67
N LEU A 23 -15.08 0.23 -9.11
CA LEU A 23 -14.12 0.74 -10.09
C LEU A 23 -14.81 1.10 -11.41
N ILE A 24 -15.66 0.20 -11.94
CA ILE A 24 -16.42 0.44 -13.18
C ILE A 24 -17.33 1.65 -13.03
N GLU A 25 -17.97 1.80 -11.88
CA GLU A 25 -18.87 2.94 -11.64
C GLU A 25 -18.11 4.27 -11.61
N LYS A 26 -16.98 4.33 -10.92
CA LYS A 26 -16.09 5.51 -10.90
C LYS A 26 -15.59 5.87 -12.32
N LEU A 27 -15.23 4.87 -13.12
CA LEU A 27 -14.81 5.08 -14.51
C LEU A 27 -15.95 5.61 -15.39
N LYS A 28 -17.20 5.10 -15.22
CA LYS A 28 -18.38 5.60 -15.95
C LYS A 28 -18.70 7.06 -15.62
N GLN A 29 -18.46 7.47 -14.38
CA GLN A 29 -18.61 8.86 -13.95
C GLN A 29 -17.52 9.79 -14.52
N GLY A 30 -16.55 9.25 -15.24
CA GLY A 30 -15.42 10.02 -15.76
C GLY A 30 -14.43 10.47 -14.69
N LYS A 31 -14.44 9.85 -13.51
CA LYS A 31 -13.55 10.22 -12.41
C LYS A 31 -12.10 9.93 -12.78
N LYS A 32 -11.22 10.93 -12.56
CA LYS A 32 -9.78 10.74 -12.56
C LYS A 32 -9.41 10.05 -11.25
N LEU A 33 -9.07 8.74 -11.33
CA LEU A 33 -8.76 7.93 -10.16
C LEU A 33 -7.44 8.33 -9.53
N THR A 34 -7.36 8.26 -8.20
CA THR A 34 -6.11 8.26 -7.43
C THR A 34 -5.68 6.82 -7.21
N VAL A 35 -4.56 6.45 -7.82
CA VAL A 35 -3.99 5.09 -7.76
C VAL A 35 -2.70 5.13 -6.95
N LYS A 36 -2.62 4.36 -5.87
CA LYS A 36 -1.42 4.31 -5.03
C LYS A 36 -0.78 2.94 -5.00
N VAL A 37 0.52 2.95 -4.79
CA VAL A 37 1.31 1.79 -4.34
C VAL A 37 2.27 2.23 -3.26
N GLY A 38 2.35 1.48 -2.17
CA GLY A 38 3.34 1.69 -1.10
C GLY A 38 4.54 0.78 -1.26
N PHE A 39 5.72 1.33 -1.04
CA PHE A 39 6.99 0.61 -1.02
C PHE A 39 7.80 1.02 0.21
N ASP A 40 8.05 0.07 1.09
CA ASP A 40 9.01 0.28 2.17
C ASP A 40 10.44 0.24 1.61
N PRO A 41 11.28 1.23 1.89
CA PRO A 41 12.64 1.31 1.37
C PRO A 41 13.59 0.34 2.09
N THR A 42 13.30 -0.97 1.98
CA THR A 42 13.99 -2.05 2.73
C THR A 42 15.32 -2.48 2.14
N ALA A 43 15.69 -1.95 0.99
CA ALA A 43 16.94 -2.19 0.29
C ALA A 43 17.29 -0.96 -0.57
N PRO A 44 18.56 -0.76 -0.97
CA PRO A 44 18.93 0.40 -1.80
C PRO A 44 18.29 0.41 -3.19
N ASP A 45 18.00 -0.77 -3.74
CA ASP A 45 17.59 -0.91 -5.13
C ASP A 45 16.21 -1.56 -5.28
N LEU A 46 15.45 -1.07 -6.25
CA LEU A 46 14.29 -1.76 -6.78
C LEU A 46 14.76 -2.99 -7.57
N HIS A 47 14.13 -4.13 -7.35
CA HIS A 47 14.42 -5.35 -8.12
C HIS A 47 13.35 -5.60 -9.18
N LEU A 48 13.61 -6.55 -10.09
CA LEU A 48 12.74 -6.84 -11.22
C LEU A 48 11.29 -7.19 -10.81
N GLY A 49 11.07 -7.77 -9.64
CA GLY A 49 9.72 -8.05 -9.12
C GLY A 49 8.87 -6.78 -8.93
N HIS A 50 9.48 -5.67 -8.54
CA HIS A 50 8.78 -4.39 -8.39
C HIS A 50 8.27 -3.85 -9.74
N THR A 51 8.95 -4.18 -10.86
CA THR A 51 8.55 -3.68 -12.19
C THR A 51 7.17 -4.17 -12.62
N VAL A 52 6.69 -5.28 -12.09
CA VAL A 52 5.34 -5.81 -12.38
C VAL A 52 4.29 -4.79 -11.93
N VAL A 53 4.38 -4.34 -10.68
CA VAL A 53 3.46 -3.35 -10.11
C VAL A 53 3.69 -1.97 -10.74
N LEU A 54 4.94 -1.55 -10.93
CA LEU A 54 5.26 -0.27 -11.59
C LEU A 54 4.71 -0.20 -13.02
N ARG A 55 4.74 -1.28 -13.79
CA ARG A 55 4.11 -1.34 -15.12
C ARG A 55 2.58 -1.19 -15.03
N LYS A 56 1.96 -1.74 -14.00
CA LYS A 56 0.53 -1.54 -13.77
C LYS A 56 0.24 -0.07 -13.43
N MET A 57 1.03 0.56 -12.59
CA MET A 57 0.94 2.00 -12.33
C MET A 57 1.08 2.81 -13.63
N ARG A 58 2.03 2.45 -14.51
CA ARG A 58 2.22 3.09 -15.82
C ARG A 58 0.97 2.97 -16.69
N GLN A 59 0.31 1.84 -16.72
CA GLN A 59 -0.95 1.69 -17.45
C GLN A 59 -2.02 2.67 -16.96
N PHE A 60 -2.14 2.88 -15.65
CA PHE A 60 -3.04 3.90 -15.09
C PHE A 60 -2.64 5.32 -15.48
N GLN A 61 -1.34 5.63 -15.54
CA GLN A 61 -0.85 6.92 -16.05
C GLN A 61 -1.23 7.14 -17.52
N ASP A 62 -1.04 6.12 -18.36
CA ASP A 62 -1.36 6.17 -19.78
C ASP A 62 -2.87 6.33 -20.03
N LEU A 63 -3.70 5.84 -19.10
CA LEU A 63 -5.15 6.07 -19.07
C LEU A 63 -5.54 7.47 -18.54
N GLY A 64 -4.60 8.25 -18.05
CA GLY A 64 -4.82 9.62 -17.56
C GLY A 64 -5.16 9.73 -16.07
N HIS A 65 -5.01 8.67 -15.30
CA HIS A 65 -5.24 8.66 -13.86
C HIS A 65 -4.07 9.28 -13.08
N LYS A 66 -4.33 9.72 -11.84
CA LYS A 66 -3.29 10.19 -10.91
C LYS A 66 -2.61 8.98 -10.28
N VAL A 67 -1.29 8.91 -10.37
CA VAL A 67 -0.50 7.83 -9.79
C VAL A 67 0.37 8.37 -8.67
N ILE A 68 0.32 7.70 -7.52
CA ILE A 68 1.11 8.03 -6.33
C ILE A 68 2.03 6.86 -6.03
N PHE A 69 3.34 7.11 -6.11
CA PHE A 69 4.38 6.23 -5.61
C PHE A 69 4.66 6.62 -4.16
N LEU A 70 4.11 5.85 -3.23
CA LEU A 70 4.24 6.13 -1.81
C LEU A 70 5.47 5.41 -1.25
N ILE A 71 6.37 6.16 -0.66
CA ILE A 71 7.51 5.62 0.08
C ILE A 71 7.09 5.43 1.54
N GLY A 72 7.19 4.19 2.00
CA GLY A 72 6.86 3.78 3.36
C GLY A 72 8.01 4.03 4.33
N ASP A 73 8.42 5.27 4.48
CA ASP A 73 9.52 5.65 5.39
C ASP A 73 9.11 5.59 6.86
N PHE A 74 7.84 5.75 7.18
CA PHE A 74 7.29 5.48 8.52
C PHE A 74 7.03 3.99 8.74
N THR A 75 6.36 3.32 7.80
CA THR A 75 6.05 1.89 7.90
C THR A 75 7.30 1.01 7.88
N GLY A 76 8.35 1.44 7.20
CA GLY A 76 9.66 0.80 7.23
C GLY A 76 10.27 0.69 8.63
N LYS A 77 9.93 1.61 9.55
CA LYS A 77 10.32 1.57 10.97
C LYS A 77 9.59 0.46 11.74
N ILE A 78 8.38 0.11 11.33
CA ILE A 78 7.60 -1.00 11.92
C ILE A 78 8.13 -2.33 11.38
N GLY A 79 8.38 -2.40 10.07
CA GLY A 79 8.77 -3.60 9.33
C GLY A 79 7.55 -4.44 8.92
N ASP A 80 7.43 -4.67 7.61
CA ASP A 80 6.36 -5.51 7.06
C ASP A 80 6.54 -6.98 7.49
N PRO A 81 5.58 -7.54 8.25
CA PRO A 81 5.62 -8.95 8.63
C PRO A 81 5.18 -9.89 7.51
N SER A 82 4.68 -9.39 6.36
CA SER A 82 4.16 -10.21 5.26
C SER A 82 5.20 -11.19 4.70
N GLY A 83 4.80 -12.44 4.55
CA GLY A 83 5.61 -13.49 3.90
C GLY A 83 6.85 -13.94 4.67
N LYS A 84 7.05 -13.55 5.93
CA LYS A 84 8.23 -13.90 6.73
C LYS A 84 7.88 -14.58 8.06
N ASN A 85 8.75 -15.50 8.48
CA ASN A 85 8.63 -16.19 9.76
C ASN A 85 9.20 -15.38 10.95
N LYS A 86 9.79 -14.22 10.68
CA LYS A 86 10.39 -13.32 11.68
C LYS A 86 10.20 -11.87 11.24
N THR A 87 9.94 -10.99 12.19
CA THR A 87 9.96 -9.53 11.99
C THR A 87 11.30 -9.09 11.42
N ARG A 88 11.30 -8.23 10.41
CA ARG A 88 12.53 -7.59 9.93
C ARG A 88 13.07 -6.68 11.05
N PRO A 89 14.37 -6.59 11.21
CA PRO A 89 14.95 -5.52 12.03
C PRO A 89 14.43 -4.16 11.50
N PRO A 90 14.01 -3.25 12.38
CA PRO A 90 13.68 -1.90 11.96
C PRO A 90 14.90 -1.24 11.30
N LEU A 91 14.66 -0.52 10.22
CA LEU A 91 15.69 0.28 9.56
C LEU A 91 15.95 1.54 10.39
N THR A 92 17.18 2.04 10.34
CA THR A 92 17.50 3.36 10.87
C THR A 92 16.94 4.47 9.97
N ASP A 93 16.74 5.67 10.53
CA ASP A 93 16.27 6.82 9.76
C ASP A 93 17.21 7.17 8.60
N GLU A 94 18.53 6.99 8.80
CA GLU A 94 19.55 7.20 7.77
C GLU A 94 19.42 6.21 6.61
N GLU A 95 19.26 4.92 6.92
CA GLU A 95 19.06 3.87 5.90
C GLU A 95 17.76 4.10 5.11
N ILE A 96 16.68 4.44 5.81
CA ILE A 96 15.39 4.75 5.18
C ILE A 96 15.54 5.93 4.22
N LYS A 97 16.16 7.01 4.65
CA LYS A 97 16.35 8.22 3.84
C LYS A 97 17.22 7.96 2.61
N GLN A 98 18.30 7.21 2.76
CA GLN A 98 19.18 6.85 1.66
C GLN A 98 18.46 5.98 0.63
N ASN A 99 17.80 4.92 1.09
CA ASN A 99 17.06 4.00 0.21
C ASN A 99 15.86 4.69 -0.48
N ALA A 100 15.17 5.60 0.23
CA ALA A 100 14.06 6.37 -0.33
C ALA A 100 14.49 7.24 -1.52
N THR A 101 15.66 7.87 -1.42
CA THR A 101 16.23 8.67 -2.51
C THR A 101 16.48 7.81 -3.74
N THR A 102 17.11 6.64 -3.57
CA THR A 102 17.38 5.70 -4.66
C THR A 102 16.10 5.17 -5.30
N TYR A 103 15.06 4.90 -4.49
CA TYR A 103 13.75 4.45 -5.01
C TYR A 103 13.11 5.54 -5.88
N ALA A 104 13.11 6.79 -5.40
CA ALA A 104 12.55 7.91 -6.15
C ALA A 104 13.25 8.10 -7.52
N GLU A 105 14.56 7.93 -7.59
CA GLU A 105 15.32 8.01 -8.85
C GLU A 105 15.03 6.82 -9.77
N GLN A 106 14.92 5.61 -9.22
CA GLN A 106 14.77 4.40 -10.02
C GLN A 106 13.36 4.22 -10.58
N VAL A 107 12.33 4.67 -9.88
CA VAL A 107 10.94 4.52 -10.30
C VAL A 107 10.68 5.21 -11.64
N PHE A 108 11.36 6.32 -11.93
CA PHE A 108 11.23 7.07 -13.18
C PHE A 108 11.82 6.39 -14.40
N LYS A 109 12.51 5.25 -14.23
CA LYS A 109 12.86 4.36 -15.35
C LYS A 109 11.63 3.66 -15.94
N VAL A 110 10.52 3.61 -15.20
CA VAL A 110 9.27 2.95 -15.62
C VAL A 110 8.11 3.95 -15.68
N LEU A 111 7.98 4.80 -14.68
CA LEU A 111 6.92 5.79 -14.60
C LEU A 111 7.33 7.10 -15.29
N ASP A 112 6.32 7.84 -15.74
CA ASP A 112 6.46 9.19 -16.26
C ASP A 112 6.60 10.15 -15.06
N GLU A 113 7.70 10.85 -14.97
CA GLU A 113 8.03 11.75 -13.87
C GLU A 113 7.00 12.87 -13.70
N ASP A 114 6.59 13.48 -14.81
CA ASP A 114 5.63 14.59 -14.82
C ASP A 114 4.22 14.17 -14.38
N LYS A 115 3.93 12.85 -14.37
CA LYS A 115 2.62 12.28 -14.03
C LYS A 115 2.62 11.46 -12.74
N THR A 116 3.77 11.40 -12.07
CA THR A 116 3.93 10.63 -10.83
C THR A 116 4.03 11.58 -9.64
N VAL A 117 3.22 11.35 -8.64
CA VAL A 117 3.42 11.96 -7.33
C VAL A 117 4.25 10.99 -6.50
N VAL A 118 5.42 11.42 -6.04
CA VAL A 118 6.18 10.72 -5.00
C VAL A 118 5.78 11.32 -3.67
N ASP A 119 5.32 10.51 -2.74
CA ASP A 119 4.90 10.95 -1.39
C ASP A 119 5.49 10.01 -0.33
N PHE A 120 5.48 10.44 0.92
CA PHE A 120 6.09 9.76 2.06
C PHE A 120 5.06 9.60 3.17
N ASN A 121 4.92 8.41 3.73
CA ASN A 121 3.93 8.21 4.78
C ASN A 121 4.35 8.74 6.16
N SER A 122 5.60 9.16 6.34
CA SER A 122 6.02 9.96 7.48
C SER A 122 5.29 11.32 7.55
N ARG A 123 4.80 11.85 6.42
CA ARG A 123 4.06 13.12 6.36
C ARG A 123 2.85 13.15 7.30
N TRP A 124 2.17 12.03 7.47
CA TRP A 124 1.11 11.87 8.46
C TRP A 124 1.54 10.99 9.63
N GLY A 125 2.34 9.93 9.40
CA GLY A 125 2.74 8.98 10.43
C GLY A 125 3.50 9.63 11.59
N ASP A 126 4.47 10.50 11.30
CA ASP A 126 5.24 11.21 12.33
C ASP A 126 4.42 12.27 13.09
N GLN A 127 3.26 12.66 12.57
CA GLN A 127 2.37 13.62 13.22
C GLN A 127 1.30 12.95 14.10
N MET A 128 1.12 11.65 13.98
CA MET A 128 0.14 10.89 14.76
C MET A 128 0.53 10.88 16.24
N THR A 129 -0.40 11.31 17.08
CA THR A 129 -0.26 11.22 18.54
C THR A 129 -0.55 9.80 19.03
N ALA A 130 -0.17 9.50 20.28
CA ALA A 130 -0.57 8.24 20.91
C ALA A 130 -2.11 8.07 20.94
N ALA A 131 -2.87 9.16 21.09
CA ALA A 131 -4.32 9.12 21.01
C ALA A 131 -4.84 8.73 19.62
N ASP A 132 -4.18 9.18 18.56
CA ASP A 132 -4.56 8.82 17.19
C ASP A 132 -4.22 7.37 16.88
N MET A 133 -3.09 6.87 17.36
CA MET A 133 -2.73 5.45 17.27
C MET A 133 -3.73 4.55 18.00
N ILE A 134 -4.24 4.98 19.17
CA ILE A 134 -5.29 4.26 19.88
C ILE A 134 -6.59 4.25 19.07
N LYS A 135 -7.01 5.39 18.50
CA LYS A 135 -8.21 5.49 17.65
C LYS A 135 -8.08 4.60 16.40
N LEU A 136 -6.92 4.62 15.75
CA LEU A 136 -6.65 3.77 14.58
C LEU A 136 -6.70 2.28 14.97
N SER A 137 -6.05 1.90 16.07
CA SER A 137 -6.04 0.52 16.56
C SER A 137 -7.44 0.02 16.94
N ALA A 138 -8.32 0.90 17.44
CA ALA A 138 -9.70 0.57 17.78
C ALA A 138 -10.58 0.24 16.57
N GLN A 139 -10.13 0.52 15.34
CA GLN A 139 -10.87 0.20 14.11
C GLN A 139 -10.70 -1.25 13.65
N SER A 140 -9.88 -2.03 14.34
CA SER A 140 -9.71 -3.46 14.05
C SER A 140 -9.66 -4.28 15.33
N THR A 141 -9.62 -5.59 15.22
CA THR A 141 -9.56 -6.51 16.35
C THR A 141 -8.38 -7.46 16.21
N VAL A 142 -7.87 -7.99 17.32
CA VAL A 142 -6.84 -9.04 17.32
C VAL A 142 -7.31 -10.26 16.51
N ALA A 143 -8.60 -10.65 16.65
CA ALA A 143 -9.17 -11.75 15.89
C ALA A 143 -9.06 -11.51 14.38
N ARG A 144 -9.37 -10.30 13.92
CA ARG A 144 -9.23 -9.91 12.50
C ARG A 144 -7.77 -9.95 12.06
N MET A 145 -6.85 -9.43 12.86
CA MET A 145 -5.41 -9.45 12.53
C MET A 145 -4.85 -10.86 12.39
N ILE A 146 -5.29 -11.80 13.26
CA ILE A 146 -4.84 -13.20 13.20
C ILE A 146 -5.37 -13.95 11.95
N GLU A 147 -6.35 -13.43 11.23
CA GLU A 147 -6.77 -14.01 9.94
C GLU A 147 -5.69 -13.85 8.86
N ARG A 148 -4.77 -12.90 9.00
CA ARG A 148 -3.65 -12.75 8.07
C ARG A 148 -2.78 -14.01 8.11
N ASP A 149 -2.43 -14.54 6.94
CA ASP A 149 -1.87 -15.88 6.78
C ASP A 149 -0.59 -16.12 7.60
N ASP A 150 0.33 -15.17 7.63
CA ASP A 150 1.57 -15.26 8.42
C ASP A 150 1.30 -15.20 9.94
N PHE A 151 0.41 -14.30 10.40
CA PHE A 151 0.01 -14.26 11.80
C PHE A 151 -0.72 -15.53 12.22
N SER A 152 -1.63 -16.04 11.39
CA SER A 152 -2.32 -17.31 11.64
C SER A 152 -1.36 -18.48 11.79
N LYS A 153 -0.37 -18.58 10.89
CA LYS A 153 0.67 -19.62 10.94
C LYS A 153 1.52 -19.50 12.21
N ARG A 154 1.99 -18.31 12.52
CA ARG A 154 2.82 -18.07 13.71
C ARG A 154 2.03 -18.34 14.99
N TYR A 155 0.79 -17.88 15.08
CA TYR A 155 -0.08 -18.12 16.22
C TYR A 155 -0.31 -19.61 16.47
N LYS A 156 -0.66 -20.39 15.42
CA LYS A 156 -0.88 -21.84 15.50
C LYS A 156 0.37 -22.61 15.90
N ASN A 157 1.54 -22.09 15.53
CA ASN A 157 2.84 -22.71 15.84
C ASN A 157 3.47 -22.19 17.15
N ASN A 158 2.71 -21.44 17.98
CA ASN A 158 3.21 -20.79 19.20
C ASN A 158 4.47 -19.94 18.98
N GLN A 159 4.60 -19.33 17.80
CA GLN A 159 5.67 -18.39 17.49
C GLN A 159 5.26 -16.99 17.94
N PRO A 160 6.20 -16.20 18.47
CA PRO A 160 5.88 -14.86 18.97
C PRO A 160 5.39 -13.92 17.84
N ILE A 161 4.39 -13.12 18.15
CA ILE A 161 3.91 -12.00 17.33
C ILE A 161 4.01 -10.76 18.20
N SER A 162 4.81 -9.80 17.79
CA SER A 162 4.96 -8.56 18.54
C SER A 162 3.79 -7.61 18.28
N ILE A 163 3.36 -6.86 19.28
CA ILE A 163 2.17 -5.98 19.20
C ILE A 163 2.31 -4.95 18.08
N HIS A 164 3.51 -4.39 17.87
CA HIS A 164 3.74 -3.40 16.82
C HIS A 164 3.50 -3.96 15.41
N GLU A 165 3.65 -5.27 15.19
CA GLU A 165 3.40 -5.90 13.90
C GLU A 165 1.91 -5.79 13.48
N PHE A 166 0.99 -5.74 14.44
CA PHE A 166 -0.43 -5.51 14.16
C PHE A 166 -0.73 -4.07 13.71
N LEU A 167 0.17 -3.13 14.00
CA LEU A 167 0.02 -1.75 13.55
C LEU A 167 0.34 -1.59 12.04
N TYR A 168 1.17 -2.47 11.49
CA TYR A 168 1.58 -2.35 10.09
C TYR A 168 0.39 -2.34 9.10
N PRO A 169 -0.54 -3.32 9.11
CA PRO A 169 -1.71 -3.28 8.22
C PRO A 169 -2.60 -2.05 8.42
N LEU A 170 -2.68 -1.54 9.65
CA LEU A 170 -3.47 -0.34 9.96
C LEU A 170 -2.80 0.92 9.41
N MET A 171 -1.49 1.04 9.53
CA MET A 171 -0.74 2.17 8.97
C MET A 171 -0.78 2.16 7.44
N GLN A 172 -0.59 1.01 6.80
CA GLN A 172 -0.78 0.88 5.35
C GLN A 172 -2.21 1.25 4.93
N GLY A 173 -3.20 0.87 5.73
CA GLY A 173 -4.59 1.24 5.49
C GLY A 173 -4.84 2.74 5.66
N GLN A 174 -4.21 3.37 6.66
CA GLN A 174 -4.26 4.82 6.87
C GLN A 174 -3.66 5.59 5.69
N ASP A 175 -2.62 5.06 5.05
CA ASP A 175 -2.07 5.65 3.82
C ASP A 175 -3.14 5.82 2.73
N SER A 176 -4.04 4.85 2.58
CA SER A 176 -5.14 4.93 1.60
C SER A 176 -6.18 5.97 1.98
N VAL A 177 -6.39 6.19 3.28
CA VAL A 177 -7.26 7.25 3.79
C VAL A 177 -6.66 8.63 3.51
N GLU A 178 -5.40 8.84 3.92
CA GLU A 178 -4.70 10.13 3.77
C GLU A 178 -4.54 10.56 2.30
N LEU A 179 -4.39 9.59 1.41
CA LEU A 179 -4.24 9.84 -0.02
C LEU A 179 -5.57 9.87 -0.77
N GLU A 180 -6.69 9.62 -0.10
CA GLU A 180 -8.01 9.46 -0.72
C GLU A 180 -7.94 8.49 -1.93
N ALA A 181 -7.28 7.35 -1.73
CA ALA A 181 -6.97 6.43 -2.80
C ALA A 181 -8.24 5.73 -3.33
N ASP A 182 -8.47 5.81 -4.64
CA ASP A 182 -9.53 5.06 -5.31
C ASP A 182 -9.12 3.63 -5.61
N VAL A 183 -7.84 3.43 -5.88
CA VAL A 183 -7.24 2.13 -6.22
C VAL A 183 -5.92 1.97 -5.47
N GLU A 184 -5.76 0.84 -4.82
CA GLU A 184 -4.48 0.41 -4.27
C GLU A 184 -4.00 -0.84 -4.99
N LEU A 185 -2.73 -0.83 -5.44
CA LEU A 185 -2.08 -1.96 -6.08
C LEU A 185 -1.09 -2.60 -5.11
N GLY A 186 -0.97 -3.92 -5.17
CA GLY A 186 -0.02 -4.67 -4.35
C GLY A 186 0.15 -6.10 -4.86
N GLY A 187 1.12 -6.81 -4.32
CA GLY A 187 1.25 -8.25 -4.52
C GLY A 187 0.11 -9.03 -3.85
N THR A 188 -0.08 -10.27 -4.24
CA THR A 188 -1.13 -11.15 -3.65
C THR A 188 -0.93 -11.38 -2.16
N ASP A 189 0.32 -11.33 -1.69
CA ASP A 189 0.71 -11.39 -0.29
C ASP A 189 0.25 -10.17 0.53
N GLN A 190 -0.02 -9.05 -0.13
CA GLN A 190 -0.51 -7.81 0.48
C GLN A 190 -2.04 -7.73 0.60
N LYS A 191 -2.78 -8.72 0.06
CA LYS A 191 -4.25 -8.70 -0.02
C LYS A 191 -4.93 -8.34 1.30
N PHE A 192 -4.46 -8.90 2.42
CA PHE A 192 -5.02 -8.60 3.74
C PHE A 192 -4.90 -7.10 4.08
N ASN A 193 -3.71 -6.54 3.88
CA ASN A 193 -3.45 -5.13 4.18
C ASN A 193 -4.29 -4.19 3.29
N LEU A 194 -4.42 -4.54 1.99
CA LEU A 194 -5.25 -3.79 1.05
C LEU A 194 -6.73 -3.75 1.50
N LEU A 195 -7.24 -4.87 2.02
CA LEU A 195 -8.60 -4.96 2.55
C LEU A 195 -8.77 -4.14 3.83
N VAL A 196 -7.77 -4.10 4.71
CA VAL A 196 -7.78 -3.22 5.88
C VAL A 196 -7.93 -1.76 5.45
N GLY A 197 -7.22 -1.33 4.40
CA GLY A 197 -7.37 0.02 3.83
C GLY A 197 -8.81 0.33 3.40
N ARG A 198 -9.47 -0.59 2.71
CA ARG A 198 -10.88 -0.44 2.34
C ARG A 198 -11.81 -0.32 3.55
N ASP A 199 -11.58 -1.15 4.58
CA ASP A 199 -12.39 -1.11 5.79
C ASP A 199 -12.22 0.25 6.50
N LEU A 200 -10.99 0.77 6.60
CA LEU A 200 -10.71 2.08 7.19
C LEU A 200 -11.35 3.23 6.40
N GLN A 201 -11.23 3.23 5.07
CA GLN A 201 -11.89 4.23 4.21
C GLN A 201 -13.40 4.20 4.39
N LYS A 202 -14.02 3.03 4.39
CA LYS A 202 -15.46 2.84 4.61
C LYS A 202 -15.90 3.39 5.96
N ASN A 203 -15.13 3.15 7.03
CA ASN A 203 -15.42 3.67 8.37
C ASN A 203 -15.39 5.21 8.41
N GLN A 204 -14.68 5.84 7.49
CA GLN A 204 -14.60 7.30 7.33
C GLN A 204 -15.59 7.86 6.28
N GLY A 205 -16.46 7.01 5.72
CA GLY A 205 -17.47 7.44 4.76
C GLY A 205 -16.93 7.73 3.34
N MET A 206 -15.78 7.12 2.99
CA MET A 206 -15.12 7.28 1.69
C MET A 206 -15.57 6.20 0.70
#